data_b7ee7c1b791685b0c102f8349937a024
#
_entry.id   b7ee7c1b791685b0c102f8349937a024
#
_cell.length_a   1.000
_cell.length_b   1.000
_cell.length_c   1.000
_cell.angle_alpha   90.00
_cell.angle_beta   90.00
_cell.angle_gamma   90.00
#
_symmetry.space_group_name_H-M   'P 1'
#
loop_
_entity.id
_entity.type
_entity.pdbx_description
1 polymer ?
#
loop_
_entity_poly.entity_id
_entity_poly.type
_entity_poly.pdbx_seq_one_letter_code
_entity_poly.pdbx_strand_id
1 'polypeptide(L)'
;MKHALMLLCAVLYLLVARVHADPPPILPDTERLELGGDLTVRIVEEAHSFLDRKTAESLSTRQKLWHRDGTSPQAYEKSIEPNRQRFMKCIGAIDERLPVTLEHYGDEANPALVAQTDRYRIFQVRWPVLEGVDGEGLLLEPKGKPVAGVVALPDADQTPEQLVGLAAGVTTESQFARRLAENGFRVIVPMLIDRSCEFSGNPRIAMTNQPHREWIYRQAFEMGRHVIGYEVQKVLSAIDWLKKMAGADSKVAVAGYGEGGLIAFYSAALDPRIDVCLTSGYFDSRQQVWQEPIYRNVWSLLDEFGDAEIASLIVPRTLVVEYSEAPRVDDPSAAEKGRRQVAAPGRLVTPPPERVADEFRRAETL
;
A
#
# COMPACT_ATOMS: atom_id res chain seq x y z
N MET A 1 -9.63 -35.01 -67.76
CA MET A 1 -9.97 -34.20 -66.58
C MET A 1 -8.85 -34.07 -65.57
N LYS A 2 -8.04 -35.09 -65.26
CA LYS A 2 -6.95 -34.99 -64.25
C LYS A 2 -5.78 -34.06 -64.64
N HIS A 3 -5.48 -33.93 -65.92
CA HIS A 3 -4.37 -33.07 -66.41
C HIS A 3 -4.71 -31.58 -66.47
N ALA A 4 -6.00 -31.22 -66.65
CA ALA A 4 -6.46 -29.83 -66.66
C ALA A 4 -6.48 -29.24 -65.22
N LEU A 5 -6.75 -30.08 -64.22
CA LEU A 5 -6.78 -29.66 -62.83
C LEU A 5 -5.35 -29.41 -62.27
N MET A 6 -4.36 -30.22 -62.72
CA MET A 6 -2.96 -30.00 -62.34
C MET A 6 -2.36 -28.73 -62.95
N LEU A 7 -2.73 -28.38 -64.18
CA LEU A 7 -2.26 -27.12 -64.79
C LEU A 7 -2.88 -25.91 -64.11
N LEU A 8 -4.13 -25.98 -63.69
CA LEU A 8 -4.81 -24.89 -62.97
C LEU A 8 -4.20 -24.65 -61.59
N CYS A 9 -3.83 -25.68 -60.86
CA CYS A 9 -3.12 -25.55 -59.56
C CYS A 9 -1.70 -25.02 -59.74
N ALA A 10 -0.96 -25.38 -60.80
CA ALA A 10 0.38 -24.86 -61.04
C ALA A 10 0.35 -23.35 -61.46
N VAL A 11 -0.68 -22.94 -62.22
CA VAL A 11 -0.86 -21.52 -62.59
C VAL A 11 -1.30 -20.68 -61.37
N LEU A 12 -2.13 -21.26 -60.47
CA LEU A 12 -2.47 -20.58 -59.20
C LEU A 12 -1.29 -20.47 -58.25
N TYR A 13 -0.36 -21.43 -58.23
CA TYR A 13 0.86 -21.38 -57.42
C TYR A 13 1.91 -20.37 -57.98
N LEU A 14 1.92 -20.10 -59.27
CA LEU A 14 2.76 -19.11 -59.91
C LEU A 14 2.22 -17.67 -59.83
N LEU A 15 0.92 -17.50 -59.51
CA LEU A 15 0.26 -16.19 -59.32
C LEU A 15 0.30 -15.72 -57.87
N VAL A 16 0.82 -16.55 -56.93
CA VAL A 16 1.34 -16.02 -55.64
C VAL A 16 2.76 -15.52 -55.90
N ALA A 17 2.96 -14.74 -56.95
CA ALA A 17 4.11 -13.84 -57.04
C ALA A 17 4.09 -13.00 -55.74
N ARG A 18 5.13 -13.16 -54.95
CA ARG A 18 5.43 -12.26 -53.85
C ARG A 18 5.20 -10.85 -54.40
N VAL A 19 4.13 -10.21 -53.98
CA VAL A 19 4.06 -8.76 -54.03
C VAL A 19 5.16 -8.30 -53.09
N HIS A 20 6.36 -8.20 -53.63
CA HIS A 20 7.36 -7.35 -53.04
C HIS A 20 6.77 -5.98 -53.25
N ALA A 21 6.09 -5.45 -52.24
CA ALA A 21 5.79 -4.04 -52.21
C ALA A 21 7.15 -3.33 -52.38
N ASP A 22 7.32 -2.63 -53.46
CA ASP A 22 8.47 -1.75 -53.61
C ASP A 22 8.56 -0.90 -52.34
N PRO A 23 9.77 -0.83 -51.75
CA PRO A 23 9.91 0.03 -50.58
C PRO A 23 9.40 1.42 -50.90
N PRO A 24 8.64 2.08 -50.00
CA PRO A 24 8.07 3.38 -50.25
C PRO A 24 9.15 4.33 -50.77
N PRO A 25 8.86 5.19 -51.73
CA PRO A 25 9.81 6.10 -52.29
C PRO A 25 10.45 6.96 -51.20
N ILE A 26 11.75 7.09 -51.23
CA ILE A 26 12.50 7.98 -50.34
C ILE A 26 12.03 9.40 -50.63
N LEU A 27 11.77 10.21 -49.61
CA LEU A 27 11.44 11.62 -49.79
C LEU A 27 12.60 12.34 -50.47
N PRO A 28 12.37 13.27 -51.39
CA PRO A 28 13.44 14.05 -52.05
C PRO A 28 14.35 14.69 -50.99
N ASP A 29 15.62 14.70 -51.28
CA ASP A 29 16.70 15.27 -50.43
C ASP A 29 16.86 14.59 -49.03
N THR A 30 16.40 13.33 -48.89
CA THR A 30 16.63 12.52 -47.68
C THR A 30 17.37 11.24 -48.02
N GLU A 31 18.07 10.72 -47.01
CA GLU A 31 18.68 9.40 -47.05
C GLU A 31 17.74 8.39 -46.38
N ARG A 32 17.86 7.13 -46.81
CA ARG A 32 17.12 6.04 -46.16
C ARG A 32 17.57 5.87 -44.71
N LEU A 33 16.64 5.86 -43.78
CA LEU A 33 16.94 5.58 -42.38
C LEU A 33 17.30 4.09 -42.22
N GLU A 34 18.57 3.79 -42.05
CA GLU A 34 19.10 2.44 -41.85
C GLU A 34 19.37 2.12 -40.37
N LEU A 35 18.41 2.49 -39.50
CA LEU A 35 18.48 2.05 -38.12
C LEU A 35 18.05 0.57 -38.05
N GLY A 36 18.97 -0.29 -37.61
CA GLY A 36 18.69 -1.73 -37.43
C GLY A 36 17.73 -1.96 -36.28
N GLY A 37 16.79 -2.92 -36.46
CA GLY A 37 15.84 -3.34 -35.46
C GLY A 37 14.54 -2.53 -35.41
N ASP A 38 13.64 -2.92 -34.49
CA ASP A 38 12.39 -2.21 -34.24
C ASP A 38 12.64 -0.98 -33.36
N LEU A 39 12.36 0.21 -33.86
CA LEU A 39 12.54 1.48 -33.14
C LEU A 39 11.64 1.55 -31.89
N THR A 40 10.50 0.91 -31.90
CA THR A 40 9.58 0.88 -30.75
C THR A 40 10.21 0.13 -29.57
N VAL A 41 10.82 -1.00 -29.83
CA VAL A 41 11.55 -1.79 -28.81
C VAL A 41 12.69 -0.95 -28.23
N ARG A 42 13.49 -0.33 -29.10
CA ARG A 42 14.62 0.49 -28.68
C ARG A 42 14.22 1.68 -27.81
N ILE A 43 13.16 2.41 -28.17
CA ILE A 43 12.66 3.53 -27.38
C ILE A 43 12.22 3.06 -25.98
N VAL A 44 11.53 1.92 -25.89
CA VAL A 44 11.08 1.36 -24.60
C VAL A 44 12.27 0.95 -23.74
N GLU A 45 13.28 0.28 -24.33
CA GLU A 45 14.51 -0.14 -23.62
C GLU A 45 15.33 1.07 -23.13
N GLU A 46 15.48 2.11 -23.95
CA GLU A 46 16.17 3.33 -23.58
C GLU A 46 15.47 4.08 -22.44
N ALA A 47 14.14 4.21 -22.50
CA ALA A 47 13.34 4.83 -21.43
C ALA A 47 13.45 4.03 -20.13
N HIS A 48 13.33 2.70 -20.19
CA HIS A 48 13.45 1.84 -19.02
C HIS A 48 14.86 1.95 -18.39
N SER A 49 15.91 1.85 -19.19
CA SER A 49 17.29 2.01 -18.72
C SER A 49 17.54 3.40 -18.09
N PHE A 50 16.91 4.43 -18.61
CA PHE A 50 16.98 5.78 -18.02
C PHE A 50 16.32 5.80 -16.63
N LEU A 51 15.12 5.22 -16.48
CA LEU A 51 14.40 5.17 -15.21
C LEU A 51 15.12 4.31 -14.17
N ASP A 52 15.72 3.18 -14.58
CA ASP A 52 16.54 2.34 -13.69
C ASP A 52 17.72 3.13 -13.12
N ARG A 53 18.44 3.89 -13.96
CA ARG A 53 19.51 4.76 -13.48
C ARG A 53 18.99 5.82 -12.52
N LYS A 54 17.87 6.47 -12.82
CA LYS A 54 17.25 7.48 -11.91
C LYS A 54 16.85 6.87 -10.57
N THR A 55 16.27 5.69 -10.59
CA THR A 55 15.92 4.94 -9.38
C THR A 55 17.16 4.60 -8.54
N ALA A 56 18.24 4.15 -9.17
CA ALA A 56 19.50 3.88 -8.47
C ALA A 56 20.15 5.17 -7.91
N GLU A 57 20.19 6.24 -8.69
CA GLU A 57 20.73 7.55 -8.30
C GLU A 57 19.94 8.15 -7.11
N SER A 58 18.64 7.84 -7.00
CA SER A 58 17.77 8.40 -5.96
C SER A 58 18.28 8.13 -4.54
N LEU A 59 18.95 6.99 -4.30
CA LEU A 59 19.53 6.64 -2.99
C LEU A 59 20.51 7.72 -2.47
N SER A 60 21.26 8.34 -3.34
CA SER A 60 22.22 9.39 -2.99
C SER A 60 21.66 10.79 -3.13
N THR A 61 20.79 11.02 -4.13
CA THR A 61 20.25 12.36 -4.42
C THR A 61 19.23 12.81 -3.40
N ARG A 62 18.40 11.89 -2.86
CA ARG A 62 17.36 12.20 -1.87
C ARG A 62 17.93 12.76 -0.56
N GLN A 63 19.16 12.42 -0.19
CA GLN A 63 19.80 12.95 1.01
C GLN A 63 19.98 14.48 0.97
N LYS A 64 20.05 15.08 -0.21
CA LYS A 64 20.14 16.53 -0.39
C LYS A 64 18.86 17.27 0.06
N LEU A 65 17.76 16.57 0.19
CA LEU A 65 16.47 17.12 0.63
C LEU A 65 16.27 17.02 2.15
N TRP A 66 17.25 16.45 2.87
CA TRP A 66 17.19 16.22 4.29
C TRP A 66 18.22 17.08 5.03
N HIS A 67 17.78 17.80 6.06
CA HIS A 67 18.61 18.70 6.88
C HIS A 67 18.42 18.36 8.36
N ARG A 68 18.83 17.13 8.75
CA ARG A 68 18.63 16.60 10.10
C ARG A 68 19.54 17.31 11.11
N ASP A 69 18.97 17.81 12.20
CA ASP A 69 19.68 18.41 13.33
C ASP A 69 19.65 17.46 14.54
N GLY A 70 20.71 16.69 14.71
CA GLY A 70 20.86 15.73 15.82
C GLY A 70 21.28 16.32 17.16
N THR A 71 21.30 17.66 17.35
CA THR A 71 21.76 18.30 18.57
C THR A 71 20.85 18.07 19.79
N SER A 72 19.57 17.83 19.56
CA SER A 72 18.59 17.41 20.57
C SER A 72 17.37 16.75 19.92
N PRO A 73 16.57 15.95 20.67
CA PRO A 73 15.33 15.40 20.16
C PRO A 73 14.38 16.46 19.58
N GLN A 74 14.27 17.62 20.22
CA GLN A 74 13.41 18.71 19.77
C GLN A 74 13.95 19.40 18.52
N ALA A 75 15.27 19.57 18.39
CA ALA A 75 15.92 20.12 17.22
C ALA A 75 15.74 19.14 16.02
N TYR A 76 15.91 17.86 16.27
CA TYR A 76 15.69 16.82 15.27
C TYR A 76 14.26 16.85 14.73
N GLU A 77 13.26 16.77 15.62
CA GLU A 77 11.84 16.79 15.25
C GLU A 77 11.47 18.01 14.42
N LYS A 78 11.96 19.20 14.81
CA LYS A 78 11.76 20.44 14.06
C LYS A 78 12.43 20.41 12.70
N SER A 79 13.61 19.82 12.59
CA SER A 79 14.40 19.81 11.35
C SER A 79 13.79 18.91 10.28
N ILE A 80 13.11 17.82 10.66
CA ILE A 80 12.48 16.87 9.76
C ILE A 80 10.99 17.18 9.46
N GLU A 81 10.40 18.17 10.13
CA GLU A 81 9.00 18.55 9.91
C GLU A 81 8.69 18.92 8.46
N PRO A 82 9.54 19.66 7.71
CA PRO A 82 9.30 19.89 6.28
C PRO A 82 9.26 18.59 5.45
N ASN A 83 10.06 17.57 5.79
CA ASN A 83 10.04 16.28 5.12
C ASN A 83 8.73 15.52 5.46
N ARG A 84 8.29 15.55 6.73
CA ARG A 84 7.00 14.97 7.14
C ARG A 84 5.83 15.58 6.39
N GLN A 85 5.80 16.91 6.20
CA GLN A 85 4.75 17.58 5.44
C GLN A 85 4.77 17.18 3.95
N ARG A 86 5.94 17.04 3.35
CA ARG A 86 6.05 16.55 1.97
C ARG A 86 5.63 15.08 1.86
N PHE A 87 6.01 14.23 2.83
CA PHE A 87 5.57 12.85 2.88
C PHE A 87 4.05 12.71 3.01
N MET A 88 3.43 13.51 3.91
CA MET A 88 1.98 13.57 4.05
C MET A 88 1.29 13.91 2.71
N LYS A 89 1.81 14.93 2.01
CA LYS A 89 1.32 15.32 0.70
C LYS A 89 1.54 14.23 -0.35
N CYS A 90 2.71 13.58 -0.35
CA CYS A 90 3.08 12.53 -1.30
C CYS A 90 2.12 11.33 -1.24
N ILE A 91 1.75 10.91 -0.02
CA ILE A 91 0.78 9.81 0.18
C ILE A 91 -0.69 10.27 0.16
N GLY A 92 -0.96 11.54 -0.15
CA GLY A 92 -2.32 12.07 -0.28
C GLY A 92 -3.14 12.12 1.01
N ALA A 93 -2.50 12.16 2.19
CA ALA A 93 -3.15 12.28 3.50
C ALA A 93 -3.39 13.77 3.86
N ILE A 94 -4.05 14.51 2.99
CA ILE A 94 -4.11 15.99 3.01
C ILE A 94 -5.46 16.57 3.38
N ASP A 95 -6.50 15.74 3.46
CA ASP A 95 -7.84 16.20 3.81
C ASP A 95 -7.96 16.40 5.33
N GLU A 96 -8.73 17.40 5.75
CA GLU A 96 -8.95 17.68 7.16
C GLU A 96 -9.85 16.59 7.78
N ARG A 97 -9.34 15.94 8.84
CA ARG A 97 -10.09 14.93 9.56
C ARG A 97 -11.20 15.55 10.40
N LEU A 98 -12.35 14.85 10.46
CA LEU A 98 -13.46 15.24 11.32
C LEU A 98 -13.11 15.05 12.81
N PRO A 99 -13.75 15.83 13.71
CA PRO A 99 -13.65 15.59 15.14
C PRO A 99 -14.09 14.15 15.50
N VAL A 100 -13.18 13.40 16.14
CA VAL A 100 -13.44 11.99 16.39
C VAL A 100 -14.44 11.76 17.52
N THR A 101 -15.44 10.93 17.22
CA THR A 101 -16.30 10.23 18.18
C THR A 101 -16.27 8.76 17.79
N LEU A 102 -16.14 7.86 18.75
CA LEU A 102 -16.19 6.42 18.49
C LEU A 102 -17.51 5.91 19.03
N GLU A 103 -18.29 5.32 18.15
CA GLU A 103 -19.61 4.76 18.43
C GLU A 103 -19.53 3.24 18.52
N HIS A 104 -20.24 2.67 19.49
CA HIS A 104 -20.53 1.25 19.48
C HIS A 104 -21.62 1.02 18.42
N TYR A 105 -21.25 0.35 17.34
CA TYR A 105 -22.10 0.17 16.17
C TYR A 105 -22.78 -1.19 16.19
N GLY A 106 -24.12 -1.18 16.21
CA GLY A 106 -24.92 -2.40 16.23
C GLY A 106 -26.42 -2.10 16.34
N ASP A 107 -27.21 -3.16 16.22
CA ASP A 107 -28.66 -3.14 16.39
C ASP A 107 -29.13 -4.31 17.28
N GLU A 108 -30.45 -4.53 17.39
CA GLU A 108 -31.00 -5.63 18.19
C GLU A 108 -30.63 -7.02 17.68
N ALA A 109 -30.46 -7.19 16.35
CA ALA A 109 -30.10 -8.46 15.73
C ALA A 109 -28.56 -8.69 15.76
N ASN A 110 -27.80 -7.60 15.68
CA ASN A 110 -26.32 -7.60 15.67
C ASN A 110 -25.83 -6.63 16.76
N PRO A 111 -25.79 -7.04 18.03
CA PRO A 111 -25.40 -6.15 19.12
C PRO A 111 -23.94 -5.72 19.00
N ALA A 112 -23.67 -4.47 19.37
CA ALA A 112 -22.31 -3.92 19.32
C ALA A 112 -21.31 -4.71 20.18
N LEU A 113 -21.74 -5.30 21.30
CA LEU A 113 -20.92 -6.24 22.10
C LEU A 113 -20.93 -7.61 21.42
N VAL A 114 -19.84 -7.94 20.70
CA VAL A 114 -19.72 -9.18 19.93
C VAL A 114 -19.09 -10.34 20.72
N ALA A 115 -18.26 -10.04 21.73
CA ALA A 115 -17.67 -11.06 22.58
C ALA A 115 -17.21 -10.49 23.93
N GLN A 116 -17.08 -11.36 24.94
CA GLN A 116 -16.58 -11.01 26.27
C GLN A 116 -15.74 -12.16 26.84
N THR A 117 -14.61 -11.79 27.43
CA THR A 117 -13.74 -12.70 28.23
C THR A 117 -13.68 -12.23 29.67
N ASP A 118 -12.92 -12.93 30.54
CA ASP A 118 -12.68 -12.47 31.90
C ASP A 118 -11.84 -11.19 31.96
N ARG A 119 -11.05 -10.89 30.93
CA ARG A 119 -10.09 -9.78 30.91
C ARG A 119 -10.54 -8.57 30.11
N TYR A 120 -11.27 -8.77 29.00
CA TYR A 120 -11.68 -7.71 28.10
C TYR A 120 -13.02 -8.01 27.43
N ARG A 121 -13.60 -6.99 26.80
CA ARG A 121 -14.79 -7.05 25.95
C ARG A 121 -14.43 -6.63 24.55
N ILE A 122 -15.12 -7.17 23.54
CA ILE A 122 -14.97 -6.81 22.13
C ILE A 122 -16.25 -6.17 21.64
N PHE A 123 -16.11 -4.96 21.11
CA PHE A 123 -17.21 -4.20 20.55
C PHE A 123 -16.97 -3.95 19.06
N GLN A 124 -18.00 -4.03 18.27
CA GLN A 124 -18.04 -3.47 16.93
C GLN A 124 -18.16 -1.95 17.06
N VAL A 125 -17.28 -1.21 16.34
CA VAL A 125 -17.18 0.24 16.47
C VAL A 125 -17.06 0.92 15.11
N ARG A 126 -17.51 2.20 15.11
CA ARG A 126 -17.42 3.09 13.96
C ARG A 126 -16.98 4.48 14.43
N TRP A 127 -16.20 5.17 13.61
CA TRP A 127 -15.74 6.54 13.88
C TRP A 127 -15.63 7.37 12.61
N PRO A 128 -16.02 8.68 12.64
CA PRO A 128 -15.86 9.57 11.51
C PRO A 128 -14.38 9.83 11.22
N VAL A 129 -14.02 9.89 9.93
CA VAL A 129 -12.66 10.20 9.46
C VAL A 129 -12.68 11.44 8.59
N LEU A 130 -13.40 11.38 7.44
CA LEU A 130 -13.61 12.50 6.52
C LEU A 130 -15.12 12.61 6.24
N GLU A 131 -15.54 13.68 5.58
CA GLU A 131 -16.93 13.81 5.21
C GLU A 131 -17.40 12.63 4.34
N GLY A 132 -18.38 11.87 4.83
CA GLY A 132 -18.89 10.67 4.16
C GLY A 132 -17.96 9.46 4.21
N VAL A 133 -16.91 9.50 5.01
CA VAL A 133 -15.92 8.43 5.14
C VAL A 133 -15.70 8.11 6.61
N ASP A 134 -16.02 6.88 6.98
CA ASP A 134 -15.87 6.39 8.35
C ASP A 134 -14.77 5.32 8.45
N GLY A 135 -14.20 5.19 9.63
CA GLY A 135 -13.46 4.00 10.03
C GLY A 135 -14.41 3.03 10.74
N GLU A 136 -14.29 1.75 10.44
CA GLU A 136 -15.04 0.67 11.09
C GLU A 136 -14.11 -0.45 11.51
N GLY A 137 -14.50 -1.22 12.53
CA GLY A 137 -13.70 -2.33 13.02
C GLY A 137 -14.09 -2.77 14.43
N LEU A 138 -13.12 -3.31 15.17
CA LEU A 138 -13.32 -3.82 16.52
C LEU A 138 -12.55 -3.01 17.55
N LEU A 139 -13.18 -2.79 18.71
CA LEU A 139 -12.55 -2.27 19.92
C LEU A 139 -12.47 -3.39 20.96
N LEU A 140 -11.25 -3.72 21.39
CA LEU A 140 -11.01 -4.59 22.53
C LEU A 140 -10.75 -3.72 23.75
N GLU A 141 -11.73 -3.67 24.65
CA GLU A 141 -11.71 -2.82 25.84
C GLU A 141 -11.38 -3.68 27.07
N PRO A 142 -10.24 -3.45 27.74
CA PRO A 142 -9.89 -4.18 28.97
C PRO A 142 -10.87 -3.84 30.10
N LYS A 143 -11.13 -4.81 30.99
CA LYS A 143 -12.01 -4.59 32.17
C LYS A 143 -11.36 -3.71 33.25
N GLY A 144 -10.03 -3.58 33.23
CA GLY A 144 -9.28 -2.71 34.12
C GLY A 144 -8.80 -1.42 33.44
N LYS A 145 -7.95 -0.66 34.14
CA LYS A 145 -7.29 0.50 33.53
C LYS A 145 -6.36 0.03 32.40
N PRO A 146 -6.52 0.57 31.17
CA PRO A 146 -5.64 0.20 30.06
C PRO A 146 -4.16 0.51 30.35
N VAL A 147 -3.25 -0.37 29.92
CA VAL A 147 -1.80 -0.16 29.94
C VAL A 147 -1.43 0.96 28.96
N ALA A 148 -1.94 0.89 27.74
CA ALA A 148 -1.79 1.89 26.70
C ALA A 148 -2.86 1.65 25.61
N GLY A 149 -2.99 2.58 24.65
CA GLY A 149 -3.81 2.43 23.46
C GLY A 149 -2.98 1.89 22.29
N VAL A 150 -3.55 0.97 21.50
CA VAL A 150 -2.90 0.41 20.31
C VAL A 150 -3.89 0.37 19.15
N VAL A 151 -3.46 0.80 17.95
CA VAL A 151 -4.15 0.47 16.71
C VAL A 151 -3.43 -0.72 16.08
N ALA A 152 -4.11 -1.85 15.97
CA ALA A 152 -3.58 -3.12 15.45
C ALA A 152 -4.16 -3.38 14.06
N LEU A 153 -3.32 -3.43 13.04
CA LEU A 153 -3.68 -3.41 11.63
C LEU A 153 -3.42 -4.79 10.99
N PRO A 154 -4.48 -5.50 10.56
CA PRO A 154 -4.33 -6.75 9.80
C PRO A 154 -3.72 -6.49 8.42
N ASP A 155 -3.35 -7.56 7.70
CA ASP A 155 -3.18 -7.44 6.26
C ASP A 155 -4.53 -7.16 5.57
N ALA A 156 -4.49 -6.61 4.37
CA ALA A 156 -5.69 -6.22 3.64
C ALA A 156 -6.66 -7.39 3.34
N ASP A 157 -6.15 -8.64 3.30
CA ASP A 157 -6.99 -9.83 3.10
C ASP A 157 -7.37 -10.52 4.42
N GLN A 158 -7.10 -9.87 5.55
CA GLN A 158 -7.50 -10.34 6.88
C GLN A 158 -8.56 -9.42 7.48
N THR A 159 -9.54 -10.02 8.16
CA THR A 159 -10.55 -9.23 8.86
C THR A 159 -10.16 -8.97 10.32
N PRO A 160 -10.71 -7.93 10.96
CA PRO A 160 -10.53 -7.70 12.38
C PRO A 160 -10.91 -8.93 13.24
N GLU A 161 -11.97 -9.66 12.85
CA GLU A 161 -12.46 -10.86 13.54
C GLU A 161 -11.41 -11.98 13.51
N GLN A 162 -10.69 -12.15 12.41
CA GLN A 162 -9.61 -13.12 12.29
C GLN A 162 -8.44 -12.76 13.23
N LEU A 163 -8.09 -11.46 13.31
CA LEU A 163 -6.96 -11.00 14.12
C LEU A 163 -7.23 -11.07 15.64
N VAL A 164 -8.50 -11.14 16.03
CA VAL A 164 -8.91 -11.26 17.43
C VAL A 164 -9.40 -12.67 17.79
N GLY A 165 -9.40 -13.61 16.85
CA GLY A 165 -9.78 -15.00 17.08
C GLY A 165 -11.28 -15.27 17.10
N LEU A 166 -12.10 -14.38 16.53
CA LEU A 166 -13.56 -14.56 16.34
C LEU A 166 -13.90 -15.25 15.03
N ALA A 167 -12.97 -15.26 14.08
CA ALA A 167 -13.08 -15.97 12.81
C ALA A 167 -11.82 -16.79 12.52
N ALA A 168 -11.94 -17.85 11.73
CA ALA A 168 -10.81 -18.63 11.25
C ALA A 168 -10.00 -17.87 10.20
N GLY A 169 -8.72 -18.22 10.01
CA GLY A 169 -7.85 -17.65 8.97
C GLY A 169 -6.52 -17.12 9.48
N VAL A 170 -6.42 -16.78 10.77
CA VAL A 170 -5.16 -16.37 11.43
C VAL A 170 -4.89 -17.33 12.58
N THR A 171 -3.66 -17.88 12.63
CA THR A 171 -3.27 -18.79 13.71
C THR A 171 -3.25 -18.07 15.06
N THR A 172 -3.46 -18.79 16.15
CA THR A 172 -3.53 -18.19 17.50
C THR A 172 -2.26 -17.40 17.85
N GLU A 173 -1.11 -17.88 17.40
CA GLU A 173 0.20 -17.23 17.61
C GLU A 173 0.29 -15.87 16.89
N SER A 174 -0.40 -15.74 15.75
CA SER A 174 -0.41 -14.54 14.92
C SER A 174 -1.56 -13.58 15.23
N GLN A 175 -2.46 -13.92 16.17
CA GLN A 175 -3.55 -13.05 16.63
C GLN A 175 -3.02 -11.96 17.58
N PHE A 176 -2.14 -11.09 17.08
CA PHE A 176 -1.43 -10.11 17.93
C PHE A 176 -2.36 -9.10 18.59
N ALA A 177 -3.48 -8.71 17.94
CA ALA A 177 -4.47 -7.82 18.56
C ALA A 177 -5.13 -8.45 19.78
N ARG A 178 -5.48 -9.74 19.70
CA ARG A 178 -5.97 -10.52 20.84
C ARG A 178 -4.93 -10.56 21.96
N ARG A 179 -3.68 -10.89 21.65
CA ARG A 179 -2.60 -11.00 22.64
C ARG A 179 -2.33 -9.67 23.34
N LEU A 180 -2.42 -8.54 22.63
CA LEU A 180 -2.34 -7.20 23.23
C LEU A 180 -3.48 -6.99 24.25
N ALA A 181 -4.72 -7.32 23.88
CA ALA A 181 -5.87 -7.16 24.78
C ALA A 181 -5.77 -8.09 26.00
N GLU A 182 -5.29 -9.32 25.85
CA GLU A 182 -5.01 -10.26 26.94
C GLU A 182 -3.98 -9.71 27.93
N ASN A 183 -3.08 -8.82 27.47
CA ASN A 183 -2.09 -8.12 28.29
C ASN A 183 -2.53 -6.73 28.75
N GLY A 184 -3.82 -6.41 28.65
CA GLY A 184 -4.41 -5.20 29.25
C GLY A 184 -4.32 -3.94 28.38
N PHE A 185 -3.98 -4.05 27.10
CA PHE A 185 -4.04 -2.92 26.17
C PHE A 185 -5.47 -2.67 25.70
N ARG A 186 -5.83 -1.40 25.48
CA ARG A 186 -6.98 -1.02 24.70
C ARG A 186 -6.62 -1.08 23.24
N VAL A 187 -7.30 -1.92 22.45
CA VAL A 187 -6.90 -2.17 21.06
C VAL A 187 -8.04 -1.81 20.11
N ILE A 188 -7.75 -0.98 19.10
CA ILE A 188 -8.63 -0.75 17.96
C ILE A 188 -8.06 -1.56 16.78
N VAL A 189 -8.92 -2.34 16.13
CA VAL A 189 -8.58 -3.12 14.95
C VAL A 189 -9.42 -2.63 13.78
N PRO A 190 -8.91 -1.70 12.94
CA PRO A 190 -9.63 -1.20 11.78
C PRO A 190 -9.80 -2.27 10.70
N MET A 191 -10.91 -2.24 9.98
CA MET A 191 -11.05 -2.90 8.69
C MET A 191 -10.26 -2.11 7.63
N LEU A 192 -9.43 -2.78 6.85
CA LEU A 192 -8.76 -2.21 5.67
C LEU A 192 -9.57 -2.47 4.40
N ILE A 193 -9.31 -1.68 3.37
CA ILE A 193 -9.84 -1.95 2.02
C ILE A 193 -9.13 -3.21 1.52
N ASP A 194 -9.89 -4.23 1.18
CA ASP A 194 -9.40 -5.54 0.78
C ASP A 194 -8.92 -5.60 -0.69
N ARG A 195 -8.40 -6.76 -1.08
CA ARG A 195 -7.95 -7.04 -2.45
C ARG A 195 -9.01 -7.80 -3.28
N SER A 196 -10.24 -7.95 -2.77
CA SER A 196 -11.32 -8.50 -3.59
C SER A 196 -11.73 -7.52 -4.69
N CYS A 197 -12.45 -7.99 -5.70
CA CYS A 197 -12.94 -7.14 -6.80
C CYS A 197 -14.47 -7.04 -6.84
N GLU A 198 -15.18 -7.50 -5.81
CA GLU A 198 -16.62 -7.69 -5.82
C GLU A 198 -17.38 -6.42 -6.23
N PHE A 199 -16.97 -5.27 -5.69
CA PHE A 199 -17.62 -3.97 -5.92
C PHE A 199 -16.88 -3.07 -6.93
N SER A 200 -15.84 -3.59 -7.61
CA SER A 200 -15.06 -2.81 -8.56
C SER A 200 -15.73 -2.74 -9.93
N GLY A 201 -16.17 -1.56 -10.32
CA GLY A 201 -16.78 -1.30 -11.63
C GLY A 201 -18.08 -0.55 -11.55
N ASN A 202 -18.81 -0.54 -12.67
CA ASN A 202 -20.11 0.06 -12.76
C ASN A 202 -21.13 -0.97 -13.29
N PRO A 203 -22.13 -1.39 -12.49
CA PRO A 203 -23.10 -2.42 -12.89
C PRO A 203 -23.85 -2.10 -14.18
N ARG A 204 -24.00 -0.81 -14.55
CA ARG A 204 -24.68 -0.39 -15.78
C ARG A 204 -23.78 -0.47 -17.03
N ILE A 205 -22.46 -0.55 -16.84
CA ILE A 205 -21.48 -0.59 -17.94
C ILE A 205 -20.77 -1.94 -17.93
N ALA A 206 -19.93 -2.19 -16.95
CA ALA A 206 -19.26 -3.45 -16.70
C ALA A 206 -18.59 -3.45 -15.32
N MET A 207 -18.65 -4.56 -14.63
CA MET A 207 -17.78 -4.86 -13.49
C MET A 207 -16.38 -5.23 -13.98
N THR A 208 -15.37 -5.07 -13.13
CA THR A 208 -13.97 -5.33 -13.47
C THR A 208 -13.36 -6.33 -12.50
N ASN A 209 -12.16 -6.82 -12.80
CA ASN A 209 -11.35 -7.66 -11.91
C ASN A 209 -10.33 -6.85 -11.09
N GLN A 210 -10.45 -5.53 -11.08
CA GLN A 210 -9.54 -4.69 -10.29
C GLN A 210 -9.77 -4.95 -8.79
N PRO A 211 -8.72 -5.23 -8.01
CA PRO A 211 -8.84 -5.20 -6.55
C PRO A 211 -9.47 -3.88 -6.07
N HIS A 212 -10.26 -3.90 -4.98
CA HIS A 212 -10.85 -2.68 -4.43
C HIS A 212 -9.78 -1.61 -4.17
N ARG A 213 -8.59 -2.01 -3.71
CA ARG A 213 -7.45 -1.11 -3.50
C ARG A 213 -7.01 -0.43 -4.80
N GLU A 214 -6.94 -1.16 -5.93
CA GLU A 214 -6.62 -0.58 -7.23
C GLU A 214 -7.75 0.31 -7.74
N TRP A 215 -9.01 -0.11 -7.55
CA TRP A 215 -10.17 0.68 -7.95
C TRP A 215 -10.19 2.06 -7.28
N ILE A 216 -9.98 2.10 -5.96
CA ILE A 216 -9.89 3.36 -5.19
C ILE A 216 -8.63 4.14 -5.58
N TYR A 217 -7.47 3.48 -5.70
CA TYR A 217 -6.21 4.10 -6.09
C TYR A 217 -6.34 4.90 -7.39
N ARG A 218 -6.93 4.31 -8.44
CA ARG A 218 -7.05 4.98 -9.75
C ARG A 218 -7.87 6.27 -9.69
N GLN A 219 -8.95 6.28 -8.92
CA GLN A 219 -9.78 7.47 -8.75
C GLN A 219 -9.07 8.52 -7.87
N ALA A 220 -8.43 8.07 -6.81
CA ALA A 220 -7.72 8.94 -5.87
C ALA A 220 -6.52 9.64 -6.52
N PHE A 221 -5.75 8.92 -7.36
CA PHE A 221 -4.56 9.43 -8.04
C PHE A 221 -4.83 10.70 -8.84
N GLU A 222 -5.92 10.75 -9.61
CA GLU A 222 -6.32 11.93 -10.39
C GLU A 222 -6.59 13.18 -9.52
N MET A 223 -6.91 12.96 -8.25
CA MET A 223 -7.23 14.02 -7.28
C MET A 223 -6.07 14.32 -6.33
N GLY A 224 -4.87 13.79 -6.57
CA GLY A 224 -3.73 13.93 -5.67
C GLY A 224 -3.96 13.28 -4.31
N ARG A 225 -4.77 12.21 -4.25
CA ARG A 225 -5.03 11.38 -3.09
C ARG A 225 -4.50 9.97 -3.34
N HIS A 226 -4.52 9.15 -2.31
CA HIS A 226 -4.05 7.78 -2.40
C HIS A 226 -4.81 6.88 -1.42
N VAL A 227 -5.03 5.61 -1.78
CA VAL A 227 -5.65 4.63 -0.87
C VAL A 227 -4.87 4.49 0.44
N ILE A 228 -3.55 4.56 0.39
CA ILE A 228 -2.68 4.56 1.58
C ILE A 228 -2.97 5.78 2.45
N GLY A 229 -3.01 6.99 1.88
CA GLY A 229 -3.31 8.21 2.62
C GLY A 229 -4.70 8.21 3.26
N TYR A 230 -5.68 7.62 2.58
CA TYR A 230 -7.01 7.39 3.12
C TYR A 230 -6.99 6.47 4.35
N GLU A 231 -6.30 5.32 4.27
CA GLU A 231 -6.21 4.38 5.39
C GLU A 231 -5.37 4.93 6.55
N VAL A 232 -4.29 5.66 6.26
CA VAL A 232 -3.51 6.37 7.28
C VAL A 232 -4.40 7.36 8.05
N GLN A 233 -5.24 8.13 7.37
CA GLN A 233 -6.16 9.08 8.05
C GLN A 233 -7.17 8.37 8.96
N LYS A 234 -7.63 7.14 8.62
CA LYS A 234 -8.45 6.31 9.53
C LYS A 234 -7.69 5.96 10.82
N VAL A 235 -6.42 5.58 10.68
CA VAL A 235 -5.55 5.29 11.84
C VAL A 235 -5.34 6.53 12.69
N LEU A 236 -5.01 7.66 12.07
CA LEU A 236 -4.77 8.91 12.79
C LEU A 236 -6.03 9.41 13.53
N SER A 237 -7.23 9.21 12.97
CA SER A 237 -8.49 9.48 13.67
C SER A 237 -8.69 8.56 14.87
N ALA A 238 -8.33 7.26 14.75
CA ALA A 238 -8.35 6.35 15.90
C ALA A 238 -7.33 6.76 16.98
N ILE A 239 -6.14 7.25 16.61
CA ILE A 239 -5.16 7.83 17.54
C ILE A 239 -5.73 9.07 18.25
N ASP A 240 -6.41 9.95 17.51
CA ASP A 240 -7.09 11.12 18.10
C ASP A 240 -8.08 10.70 19.20
N TRP A 241 -8.86 9.64 18.95
CA TRP A 241 -9.78 9.09 19.95
C TRP A 241 -9.04 8.48 21.14
N LEU A 242 -8.01 7.68 20.93
CA LEU A 242 -7.23 7.07 22.01
C LEU A 242 -6.61 8.12 22.93
N LYS A 243 -6.04 9.19 22.35
CA LYS A 243 -5.50 10.34 23.11
C LYS A 243 -6.59 11.10 23.87
N LYS A 244 -7.76 11.31 23.27
CA LYS A 244 -8.91 11.94 23.91
C LYS A 244 -9.40 11.15 25.12
N MET A 245 -9.45 9.81 25.01
CA MET A 245 -9.96 8.93 26.08
C MET A 245 -8.99 8.75 27.25
N ALA A 246 -7.69 8.70 26.99
CA ALA A 246 -6.70 8.37 28.00
C ALA A 246 -5.88 9.60 28.49
N GLY A 247 -6.08 10.77 27.86
CA GLY A 247 -5.32 12.01 28.10
C GLY A 247 -4.13 12.15 27.14
N ALA A 248 -3.71 13.41 26.93
CA ALA A 248 -2.68 13.75 25.94
C ALA A 248 -1.34 13.04 26.20
N ASP A 249 -0.97 12.83 27.45
CA ASP A 249 0.29 12.19 27.85
C ASP A 249 0.24 10.65 27.83
N SER A 250 -0.93 10.06 27.52
CA SER A 250 -1.07 8.60 27.43
C SER A 250 -0.21 8.03 26.32
N LYS A 251 0.34 6.83 26.54
CA LYS A 251 1.10 6.13 25.51
C LYS A 251 0.18 5.51 24.48
N VAL A 252 0.54 5.67 23.21
CA VAL A 252 -0.16 5.05 22.09
C VAL A 252 0.83 4.38 21.13
N ALA A 253 0.39 3.28 20.54
CA ALA A 253 1.20 2.52 19.60
C ALA A 253 0.39 2.16 18.35
N VAL A 254 1.11 1.84 17.28
CA VAL A 254 0.57 1.19 16.09
C VAL A 254 1.35 -0.08 15.83
N ALA A 255 0.66 -1.14 15.43
CA ALA A 255 1.28 -2.40 15.05
C ALA A 255 0.56 -2.97 13.84
N GLY A 256 1.28 -3.49 12.85
CA GLY A 256 0.64 -4.02 11.66
C GLY A 256 1.46 -5.07 10.92
N TYR A 257 0.74 -5.88 10.16
CA TYR A 257 1.30 -6.93 9.32
C TYR A 257 0.92 -6.71 7.85
N GLY A 258 1.87 -6.96 6.94
CA GLY A 258 1.65 -6.83 5.50
C GLY A 258 1.24 -5.42 5.10
N GLU A 259 0.03 -5.26 4.51
CA GLU A 259 -0.52 -3.94 4.20
C GLU A 259 -0.77 -3.12 5.47
N GLY A 260 -1.24 -3.77 6.55
CA GLY A 260 -1.35 -3.12 7.86
C GLY A 260 0.00 -2.67 8.41
N GLY A 261 1.08 -3.40 8.10
CA GLY A 261 2.46 -3.01 8.44
C GLY A 261 2.89 -1.72 7.75
N LEU A 262 2.57 -1.59 6.44
CA LEU A 262 2.76 -0.36 5.67
C LEU A 262 2.01 0.81 6.32
N ILE A 263 0.71 0.63 6.58
CA ILE A 263 -0.15 1.69 7.13
C ILE A 263 0.29 2.08 8.54
N ALA A 264 0.67 1.13 9.41
CA ALA A 264 1.23 1.42 10.72
C ALA A 264 2.50 2.27 10.63
N PHE A 265 3.43 1.86 9.78
CA PHE A 265 4.70 2.52 9.56
C PHE A 265 4.53 3.97 9.07
N TYR A 266 3.69 4.17 8.07
CA TYR A 266 3.40 5.50 7.51
C TYR A 266 2.64 6.39 8.50
N SER A 267 1.71 5.82 9.27
CA SER A 267 1.01 6.56 10.33
C SER A 267 1.97 7.05 11.41
N ALA A 268 2.90 6.22 11.86
CA ALA A 268 3.91 6.60 12.84
C ALA A 268 4.88 7.66 12.31
N ALA A 269 5.23 7.61 11.02
CA ALA A 269 6.05 8.62 10.38
C ALA A 269 5.37 10.00 10.34
N LEU A 270 4.03 10.02 10.18
CA LEU A 270 3.27 11.28 10.10
C LEU A 270 2.85 11.86 11.44
N ASP A 271 2.58 11.03 12.45
CA ASP A 271 2.05 11.51 13.74
C ASP A 271 3.06 11.30 14.88
N PRO A 272 3.71 12.38 15.34
CA PRO A 272 4.70 12.31 16.43
C PRO A 272 4.09 11.89 17.78
N ARG A 273 2.76 11.84 17.93
CA ARG A 273 2.09 11.38 19.15
C ARG A 273 2.10 9.85 19.29
N ILE A 274 2.45 9.11 18.23
CA ILE A 274 2.58 7.64 18.25
C ILE A 274 3.94 7.30 18.84
N ASP A 275 3.97 6.70 20.03
CA ASP A 275 5.19 6.42 20.79
C ASP A 275 5.96 5.20 20.27
N VAL A 276 5.23 4.18 19.78
CA VAL A 276 5.79 2.90 19.30
C VAL A 276 5.12 2.49 18.00
N CYS A 277 5.95 2.11 17.03
CA CYS A 277 5.52 1.48 15.78
C CYS A 277 6.13 0.08 15.65
N LEU A 278 5.30 -0.92 15.39
CA LEU A 278 5.73 -2.24 14.94
C LEU A 278 5.25 -2.47 13.52
N THR A 279 6.18 -2.74 12.61
CA THR A 279 5.88 -3.13 11.22
C THR A 279 6.41 -4.53 10.95
N SER A 280 5.56 -5.42 10.48
CA SER A 280 5.86 -6.82 10.17
C SER A 280 5.52 -7.13 8.71
N GLY A 281 6.39 -7.87 8.01
CA GLY A 281 6.16 -8.32 6.64
C GLY A 281 6.04 -7.22 5.59
N TYR A 282 6.64 -6.04 5.82
CA TYR A 282 6.58 -4.90 4.89
C TYR A 282 7.93 -4.25 4.61
N PHE A 283 8.73 -3.94 5.63
CA PHE A 283 9.92 -3.08 5.55
C PHE A 283 10.97 -3.63 4.57
N ASP A 284 11.42 -2.80 3.62
CA ASP A 284 12.39 -3.19 2.59
C ASP A 284 12.92 -1.96 1.84
N SER A 285 13.96 -2.14 1.02
CA SER A 285 14.33 -1.16 -0.01
C SER A 285 13.20 -0.99 -1.03
N ARG A 286 12.80 0.26 -1.32
CA ARG A 286 11.68 0.57 -2.21
C ARG A 286 12.06 0.74 -3.68
N GLN A 287 13.30 0.52 -4.09
CA GLN A 287 13.74 0.72 -5.49
C GLN A 287 12.99 -0.13 -6.51
N GLN A 288 12.39 -1.25 -6.07
CA GLN A 288 11.60 -2.14 -6.93
C GLN A 288 10.09 -2.01 -6.73
N VAL A 289 9.62 -0.94 -6.06
CA VAL A 289 8.18 -0.75 -5.75
C VAL A 289 7.29 -0.74 -7.00
N TRP A 290 7.84 -0.37 -8.16
CA TRP A 290 7.12 -0.39 -9.44
C TRP A 290 6.69 -1.80 -9.89
N GLN A 291 7.28 -2.87 -9.32
CA GLN A 291 6.89 -4.27 -9.57
C GLN A 291 5.76 -4.72 -8.64
N GLU A 292 5.49 -3.97 -7.58
CA GLU A 292 4.41 -4.25 -6.65
C GLU A 292 3.05 -3.88 -7.25
N PRO A 293 1.91 -4.31 -6.67
CA PRO A 293 0.59 -3.90 -7.14
C PRO A 293 0.48 -2.38 -7.22
N ILE A 294 -0.17 -1.89 -8.28
CA ILE A 294 -0.21 -0.46 -8.63
C ILE A 294 -0.70 0.44 -7.48
N TYR A 295 -1.54 -0.07 -6.59
CA TYR A 295 -2.03 0.66 -5.41
C TYR A 295 -0.96 0.91 -4.33
N ARG A 296 0.27 0.40 -4.50
CA ARG A 296 1.45 0.75 -3.69
C ARG A 296 2.36 1.78 -4.35
N ASN A 297 2.09 2.14 -5.60
CA ASN A 297 2.87 3.14 -6.32
C ASN A 297 2.47 4.55 -5.87
N VAL A 298 3.29 5.15 -5.05
CA VAL A 298 3.14 6.54 -4.60
C VAL A 298 3.95 7.45 -5.52
N TRP A 299 3.28 8.45 -6.10
CA TRP A 299 3.90 9.36 -7.06
C TRP A 299 5.10 10.10 -6.45
N SER A 300 6.23 10.08 -7.15
CA SER A 300 7.48 10.74 -6.74
C SER A 300 8.07 10.29 -5.38
N LEU A 301 7.64 9.15 -4.82
CA LEU A 301 8.10 8.69 -3.50
C LEU A 301 9.62 8.62 -3.45
N LEU A 302 10.27 7.99 -4.43
CA LEU A 302 11.69 7.70 -4.42
C LEU A 302 12.57 8.92 -4.64
N ASP A 303 12.03 10.07 -5.02
CA ASP A 303 12.80 11.31 -5.11
C ASP A 303 13.28 11.77 -3.72
N GLU A 304 12.51 11.50 -2.68
CA GLU A 304 12.82 11.94 -1.32
C GLU A 304 12.78 10.82 -0.27
N PHE A 305 11.99 9.75 -0.49
CA PHE A 305 11.69 8.74 0.51
C PHE A 305 12.00 7.32 0.02
N GLY A 306 12.62 6.54 0.89
CA GLY A 306 12.63 5.10 0.94
C GLY A 306 12.28 4.70 2.38
N ASP A 307 12.21 3.42 2.69
CA ASP A 307 11.80 3.01 4.04
C ASP A 307 12.77 3.48 5.12
N ALA A 308 14.07 3.60 4.82
CA ALA A 308 15.05 4.18 5.77
C ALA A 308 14.78 5.67 6.04
N GLU A 309 14.45 6.47 5.02
CA GLU A 309 14.10 7.89 5.21
C GLU A 309 12.76 8.02 5.97
N ILE A 310 11.77 7.17 5.67
CA ILE A 310 10.50 7.15 6.40
C ILE A 310 10.73 6.75 7.86
N ALA A 311 11.60 5.77 8.14
CA ALA A 311 12.00 5.39 9.48
C ALA A 311 12.61 6.58 10.25
N SER A 312 13.40 7.41 9.59
CA SER A 312 13.99 8.61 10.22
C SER A 312 12.94 9.67 10.62
N LEU A 313 11.71 9.66 10.06
CA LEU A 313 10.59 10.48 10.53
C LEU A 313 10.01 9.98 11.88
N ILE A 314 10.34 8.76 12.30
CA ILE A 314 9.87 8.19 13.56
C ILE A 314 10.83 8.49 14.71
N VAL A 315 12.12 8.63 14.44
CA VAL A 315 13.15 8.98 15.46
C VAL A 315 12.77 10.27 16.20
N PRO A 316 12.96 10.37 17.53
CA PRO A 316 13.60 9.40 18.43
C PRO A 316 12.65 8.37 19.08
N ARG A 317 11.44 8.21 18.54
CA ARG A 317 10.42 7.25 19.01
C ARG A 317 10.83 5.82 18.63
N THR A 318 10.13 4.84 19.19
CA THR A 318 10.48 3.43 18.96
C THR A 318 9.89 2.90 17.65
N LEU A 319 10.75 2.40 16.77
CA LEU A 319 10.40 1.59 15.62
C LEU A 319 10.88 0.14 15.82
N VAL A 320 9.98 -0.80 15.68
CA VAL A 320 10.29 -2.24 15.65
C VAL A 320 9.99 -2.76 14.25
N VAL A 321 11.00 -3.27 13.58
CA VAL A 321 10.87 -3.95 12.29
C VAL A 321 10.98 -5.46 12.55
N GLU A 322 9.88 -6.17 12.36
CA GLU A 322 9.83 -7.61 12.43
C GLU A 322 9.98 -8.21 11.03
N TYR A 323 11.04 -9.00 10.84
CA TYR A 323 11.17 -9.79 9.63
C TYR A 323 10.20 -10.97 9.67
N SER A 324 9.28 -11.03 8.72
CA SER A 324 8.34 -12.14 8.54
C SER A 324 8.03 -12.33 7.07
N GLU A 325 7.41 -13.46 6.73
CA GLU A 325 6.87 -13.65 5.38
C GLU A 325 5.85 -12.54 5.06
N ALA A 326 6.02 -11.87 3.92
CA ALA A 326 5.05 -10.92 3.43
C ALA A 326 3.83 -11.65 2.84
N PRO A 327 2.65 -11.02 2.81
CA PRO A 327 1.52 -11.56 2.06
C PRO A 327 1.90 -11.79 0.61
N ARG A 328 1.54 -12.95 0.07
CA ARG A 328 1.79 -13.25 -1.34
C ARG A 328 0.64 -12.74 -2.19
N VAL A 329 0.95 -11.88 -3.14
CA VAL A 329 0.01 -11.35 -4.12
C VAL A 329 0.61 -11.50 -5.51
N ASP A 330 -0.15 -12.08 -6.42
CA ASP A 330 0.17 -12.20 -7.85
C ASP A 330 -1.01 -11.60 -8.63
N ASP A 331 -0.96 -10.30 -8.91
CA ASP A 331 -1.97 -9.60 -9.69
C ASP A 331 -1.62 -9.62 -11.20
N PRO A 332 -2.62 -9.56 -12.09
CA PRO A 332 -4.04 -9.62 -11.81
C PRO A 332 -4.58 -11.04 -11.72
N SER A 333 -5.51 -11.26 -10.80
CA SER A 333 -6.34 -12.46 -10.85
C SER A 333 -7.14 -12.50 -12.15
N ALA A 334 -7.39 -13.70 -12.68
CA ALA A 334 -8.22 -13.88 -13.87
C ALA A 334 -9.62 -13.29 -13.62
N ALA A 335 -10.14 -12.54 -14.61
CA ALA A 335 -11.48 -11.99 -14.50
C ALA A 335 -12.52 -13.12 -14.50
N GLU A 336 -13.44 -13.09 -13.55
CA GLU A 336 -14.60 -13.95 -13.54
C GLU A 336 -15.51 -13.67 -14.75
N LYS A 337 -16.38 -14.63 -15.07
CA LYS A 337 -17.33 -14.50 -16.17
C LYS A 337 -18.18 -13.24 -16.01
N GLY A 338 -18.18 -12.38 -17.03
CA GLY A 338 -18.94 -11.13 -17.06
C GLY A 338 -18.18 -9.90 -16.53
N ARG A 339 -16.95 -10.08 -16.03
CA ARG A 339 -16.07 -8.98 -15.64
C ARG A 339 -15.03 -8.66 -16.71
N ARG A 340 -14.64 -7.39 -16.83
CA ARG A 340 -13.54 -6.98 -17.71
C ARG A 340 -12.19 -7.23 -17.03
N GLN A 341 -11.25 -7.78 -17.79
CA GLN A 341 -9.85 -7.95 -17.39
C GLN A 341 -9.10 -6.62 -17.61
N VAL A 342 -9.02 -5.79 -16.59
CA VAL A 342 -8.39 -4.45 -16.66
C VAL A 342 -7.50 -4.13 -15.45
N ALA A 343 -7.37 -5.06 -14.49
CA ALA A 343 -6.46 -4.91 -13.36
C ALA A 343 -5.00 -4.87 -13.84
N ALA A 344 -4.20 -4.04 -13.18
CA ALA A 344 -2.77 -3.91 -13.46
C ALA A 344 -1.99 -5.12 -12.91
N PRO A 345 -0.91 -5.55 -13.59
CA PRO A 345 0.00 -6.54 -13.05
C PRO A 345 0.76 -5.98 -11.84
N GLY A 346 1.10 -6.87 -10.91
CA GLY A 346 1.93 -6.53 -9.75
C GLY A 346 2.13 -7.74 -8.86
N ARG A 347 3.23 -7.75 -8.10
CA ARG A 347 3.57 -8.88 -7.25
C ARG A 347 4.08 -8.41 -5.90
N LEU A 348 3.59 -9.05 -4.82
CA LEU A 348 4.20 -8.96 -3.50
C LEU A 348 4.92 -10.26 -3.21
N VAL A 349 6.16 -10.14 -2.79
CA VAL A 349 7.02 -11.26 -2.39
C VAL A 349 7.76 -10.89 -1.11
N THR A 350 8.04 -11.89 -0.29
CA THR A 350 8.90 -11.71 0.87
C THR A 350 10.29 -11.27 0.44
N PRO A 351 10.80 -10.11 0.88
CA PRO A 351 12.14 -9.69 0.54
C PRO A 351 13.19 -10.61 1.19
N PRO A 352 14.39 -10.77 0.60
CA PRO A 352 15.48 -11.46 1.27
C PRO A 352 15.83 -10.80 2.61
N PRO A 353 16.14 -11.57 3.69
CA PRO A 353 16.47 -11.02 5.00
C PRO A 353 17.61 -10.01 4.97
N GLU A 354 18.61 -10.24 4.13
CA GLU A 354 19.78 -9.38 3.97
C GLU A 354 19.38 -7.99 3.47
N ARG A 355 18.43 -7.91 2.53
CA ARG A 355 17.96 -6.64 1.97
C ARG A 355 17.19 -5.82 3.01
N VAL A 356 16.37 -6.47 3.84
CA VAL A 356 15.69 -5.83 4.98
C VAL A 356 16.71 -5.31 5.99
N ALA A 357 17.70 -6.14 6.35
CA ALA A 357 18.77 -5.76 7.26
C ALA A 357 19.64 -4.61 6.73
N ASP A 358 19.91 -4.58 5.42
CA ASP A 358 20.66 -3.51 4.76
C ASP A 358 19.90 -2.19 4.82
N GLU A 359 18.61 -2.21 4.52
CA GLU A 359 17.76 -1.01 4.59
C GLU A 359 17.59 -0.52 6.03
N PHE A 360 17.48 -1.42 7.01
CA PHE A 360 17.44 -1.06 8.42
C PHE A 360 18.77 -0.43 8.89
N ARG A 361 19.91 -1.02 8.54
CA ARG A 361 21.24 -0.42 8.81
C ARG A 361 21.38 0.96 8.15
N ARG A 362 20.84 1.13 6.96
CA ARG A 362 20.82 2.44 6.31
C ARG A 362 20.00 3.45 7.12
N ALA A 363 18.86 3.04 7.68
CA ALA A 363 18.06 3.90 8.55
C ALA A 363 18.81 4.30 9.84
N GLU A 364 19.62 3.40 10.42
CA GLU A 364 20.45 3.70 11.61
C GLU A 364 21.56 4.72 11.34
N THR A 365 21.95 4.90 10.08
CA THR A 365 23.01 5.85 9.68
C THR A 365 22.47 7.23 9.29
N LEU A 366 21.16 7.37 9.15
CA LEU A 366 20.49 8.63 8.78
C LEU A 366 20.16 9.52 9.98
#